data_24d9015a3f695bb49f385a13fe520251
#
_entry.id   24d9015a3f695bb49f385a13fe520251
#
_cell.length_a   1.000
_cell.length_b   1.000
_cell.length_c   1.000
_cell.angle_alpha   90.00
_cell.angle_beta   90.00
_cell.angle_gamma   90.00
#
_symmetry.space_group_name_H-M   'P 1'
#
loop_
_entity.id
_entity.type
_entity.pdbx_description
1 polymer ?
#
loop_
_entity_poly.entity_id
_entity_poly.type
_entity_poly.pdbx_seq_one_letter_code
_entity_poly.pdbx_strand_id
1 'polypeptide(L)'
;MTIRLNKPWLPLDASALAALPGQLGVFEFADASGEVIFIGRADARSLFGLRSEIAKHAEAVADARAYRLEITTAYHTRYLELLMVYHADHARLPTHNEPMPTLGRLSPLG
;
A
#
# COMPACT_ATOMS: atom_id res chain seq x y z
N MET A 1 -2.17 13.37 15.54
CA MET A 1 -2.32 12.81 14.19
C MET A 1 -1.42 11.61 14.01
N THR A 2 -1.92 10.56 13.38
CA THR A 2 -1.12 9.37 13.14
C THR A 2 -0.61 9.38 11.71
N ILE A 3 0.66 8.97 11.53
CA ILE A 3 1.23 8.83 10.20
C ILE A 3 1.12 7.39 9.69
N ARG A 4 0.78 6.45 10.57
CA ARG A 4 0.56 5.07 10.16
C ARG A 4 -0.85 4.88 9.65
N LEU A 5 -1.03 3.93 8.73
CA LEU A 5 -2.36 3.60 8.24
C LEU A 5 -3.08 2.83 9.36
N ASN A 6 -4.06 3.49 9.96
CA ASN A 6 -4.67 2.99 11.20
C ASN A 6 -6.11 2.53 10.97
N LYS A 7 -6.32 1.75 9.91
CA LYS A 7 -7.62 1.21 9.57
C LYS A 7 -7.67 -0.28 9.91
N PRO A 8 -8.85 -0.85 10.18
CA PRO A 8 -8.93 -2.28 10.44
C PRO A 8 -8.59 -3.08 9.19
N TRP A 9 -8.01 -4.26 9.41
CA TRP A 9 -7.72 -5.17 8.30
C TRP A 9 -9.00 -5.85 7.86
N LEU A 10 -9.16 -5.98 6.53
CA LEU A 10 -10.30 -6.65 5.92
C LEU A 10 -9.81 -7.81 5.06
N PRO A 11 -10.60 -8.89 4.95
CA PRO A 11 -10.14 -10.05 4.18
C PRO A 11 -10.08 -9.75 2.69
N LEU A 12 -9.06 -10.30 2.03
CA LEU A 12 -8.94 -10.22 0.58
C LEU A 12 -9.75 -11.35 -0.04
N ASP A 13 -10.96 -11.05 -0.50
CA ASP A 13 -11.74 -12.01 -1.26
C ASP A 13 -12.39 -11.31 -2.46
N ALA A 14 -12.83 -12.11 -3.43
CA ALA A 14 -13.28 -11.58 -4.71
C ALA A 14 -14.47 -10.64 -4.57
N SER A 15 -15.43 -10.98 -3.71
CA SER A 15 -16.62 -10.14 -3.58
C SER A 15 -16.29 -8.83 -2.85
N ALA A 16 -15.41 -8.87 -1.88
CA ALA A 16 -14.96 -7.64 -1.21
C ALA A 16 -14.25 -6.73 -2.18
N LEU A 17 -13.39 -7.29 -3.03
CA LEU A 17 -12.65 -6.49 -4.01
C LEU A 17 -13.57 -5.84 -5.02
N ALA A 18 -14.62 -6.54 -5.45
CA ALA A 18 -15.57 -6.00 -6.42
C ALA A 18 -16.34 -4.80 -5.86
N ALA A 19 -16.47 -4.71 -4.55
CA ALA A 19 -17.20 -3.63 -3.89
C ALA A 19 -16.33 -2.44 -3.52
N LEU A 20 -15.05 -2.48 -3.82
CA LEU A 20 -14.13 -1.39 -3.44
C LEU A 20 -14.41 -0.11 -4.21
N PRO A 21 -14.14 1.05 -3.59
CA PRO A 21 -14.33 2.32 -4.28
C PRO A 21 -13.32 2.51 -5.40
N GLY A 22 -13.74 3.18 -6.46
CA GLY A 22 -12.87 3.53 -7.57
C GLY A 22 -12.17 4.86 -7.35
N GLN A 23 -11.74 5.14 -6.14
CA GLN A 23 -11.14 6.42 -5.76
C GLN A 23 -9.64 6.30 -5.57
N LEU A 24 -8.98 7.45 -5.51
CA LEU A 24 -7.55 7.52 -5.33
C LEU A 24 -7.18 7.33 -3.86
N GLY A 25 -6.00 6.77 -3.61
CA GLY A 25 -5.58 6.58 -2.23
C GLY A 25 -4.40 5.64 -2.12
N VAL A 26 -4.22 5.13 -0.91
CA VAL A 26 -3.15 4.19 -0.58
C VAL A 26 -3.75 2.95 0.06
N PHE A 27 -2.99 1.85 0.02
CA PHE A 27 -3.44 0.60 0.62
C PHE A 27 -2.25 -0.22 1.09
N GLU A 28 -2.53 -1.18 1.95
CA GLU A 28 -1.54 -2.12 2.45
C GLU A 28 -2.10 -3.52 2.41
N PHE A 29 -1.23 -4.49 2.16
CA PHE A 29 -1.55 -5.91 2.29
C PHE A 29 -0.83 -6.50 3.48
N ALA A 30 -1.49 -7.44 4.16
CA ALA A 30 -0.87 -8.23 5.22
C ALA A 30 -0.98 -9.71 4.88
N ASP A 31 -0.03 -10.49 5.38
CA ASP A 31 -0.06 -11.94 5.24
C ASP A 31 -0.89 -12.58 6.36
N ALA A 32 -0.89 -13.91 6.40
CA ALA A 32 -1.70 -14.65 7.38
C ALA A 32 -1.27 -14.37 8.82
N SER A 33 -0.03 -13.93 9.03
CA SER A 33 0.45 -13.61 10.37
C SER A 33 0.11 -12.18 10.80
N GLY A 34 -0.43 -11.37 9.87
CA GLY A 34 -0.73 -9.98 10.14
C GLY A 34 0.41 -9.02 9.86
N GLU A 35 1.48 -9.52 9.26
CA GLU A 35 2.62 -8.66 8.91
C GLU A 35 2.36 -7.95 7.58
N VAL A 36 2.66 -6.65 7.54
CA VAL A 36 2.54 -5.88 6.30
C VAL A 36 3.59 -6.36 5.31
N ILE A 37 3.13 -6.77 4.13
CA ILE A 37 4.03 -7.29 3.10
C ILE A 37 4.03 -6.46 1.82
N PHE A 38 3.14 -5.48 1.70
CA PHE A 38 3.08 -4.62 0.53
C PHE A 38 2.34 -3.33 0.86
N ILE A 39 2.87 -2.21 0.35
CA ILE A 39 2.24 -0.90 0.43
C ILE A 39 2.09 -0.40 -1.00
N GLY A 40 0.88 0.01 -1.39
CA GLY A 40 0.63 0.48 -2.73
C GLY A 40 -0.21 1.74 -2.77
N ARG A 41 -0.38 2.25 -3.98
CA ARG A 41 -1.20 3.44 -4.19
C ARG A 41 -1.99 3.31 -5.48
N ALA A 42 -3.10 4.05 -5.54
CA ALA A 42 -3.87 4.26 -6.76
C ALA A 42 -3.72 5.72 -7.13
N ASP A 43 -3.09 6.00 -8.25
CA ASP A 43 -2.84 7.36 -8.70
C ASP A 43 -3.83 7.76 -9.80
N ALA A 44 -3.64 8.98 -10.32
CA ALA A 44 -4.57 9.53 -11.31
C ALA A 44 -4.63 8.74 -12.61
N ARG A 45 -3.68 7.83 -12.84
CA ARG A 45 -3.67 6.99 -14.03
C ARG A 45 -4.31 5.63 -13.81
N SER A 46 -4.69 5.32 -12.58
CA SER A 46 -5.36 4.05 -12.27
C SER A 46 -6.78 4.11 -12.80
N LEU A 47 -7.15 3.15 -13.65
CA LEU A 47 -8.42 3.21 -14.37
C LEU A 47 -9.64 3.25 -13.43
N PHE A 48 -9.64 2.40 -12.41
CA PHE A 48 -10.70 2.35 -11.42
C PHE A 48 -10.15 2.58 -10.02
N GLY A 49 -9.10 3.39 -9.91
CA GLY A 49 -8.56 3.78 -8.63
C GLY A 49 -8.14 2.59 -7.77
N LEU A 50 -8.49 2.66 -6.49
CA LEU A 50 -8.10 1.62 -5.54
C LEU A 50 -8.64 0.25 -5.91
N ARG A 51 -9.84 0.18 -6.50
CA ARG A 51 -10.41 -1.12 -6.87
C ARG A 51 -9.51 -1.88 -7.83
N SER A 52 -9.06 -1.22 -8.90
CA SER A 52 -8.24 -1.91 -9.90
C SER A 52 -6.81 -2.15 -9.39
N GLU A 53 -6.26 -1.22 -8.63
CA GLU A 53 -4.90 -1.39 -8.13
C GLU A 53 -4.82 -2.50 -7.09
N ILE A 54 -5.79 -2.56 -6.18
CA ILE A 54 -5.79 -3.63 -5.18
C ILE A 54 -6.00 -4.98 -5.85
N ALA A 55 -6.92 -5.07 -6.81
CA ALA A 55 -7.15 -6.32 -7.52
C ALA A 55 -5.91 -6.78 -8.27
N LYS A 56 -5.24 -5.85 -8.96
CA LYS A 56 -4.04 -6.15 -9.73
C LYS A 56 -2.92 -6.67 -8.83
N HIS A 57 -2.67 -5.99 -7.73
CA HIS A 57 -1.59 -6.38 -6.84
C HIS A 57 -1.94 -7.62 -6.02
N ALA A 58 -3.22 -7.85 -5.74
CA ALA A 58 -3.63 -9.07 -5.04
C ALA A 58 -3.29 -10.32 -5.84
N GLU A 59 -3.34 -10.22 -7.17
CA GLU A 59 -2.92 -11.36 -8.01
C GLU A 59 -1.41 -11.57 -7.96
N ALA A 60 -0.65 -10.48 -7.87
CA ALA A 60 0.80 -10.57 -7.90
C ALA A 60 1.41 -10.94 -6.53
N VAL A 61 0.71 -10.62 -5.44
CA VAL A 61 1.21 -10.87 -4.09
C VAL A 61 0.49 -12.08 -3.51
N ALA A 62 1.01 -13.26 -3.82
CA ALA A 62 0.29 -14.51 -3.57
C ALA A 62 0.04 -14.79 -2.08
N ASP A 63 0.88 -14.29 -1.19
CA ASP A 63 0.73 -14.51 0.24
C ASP A 63 -0.09 -13.43 0.95
N ALA A 64 -0.66 -12.48 0.21
CA ALA A 64 -1.56 -11.49 0.80
C ALA A 64 -2.87 -12.15 1.23
N ARG A 65 -3.31 -11.83 2.45
CA ARG A 65 -4.55 -12.38 3.01
C ARG A 65 -5.51 -11.32 3.46
N ALA A 66 -5.02 -10.12 3.74
CA ALA A 66 -5.85 -9.02 4.23
C ALA A 66 -5.37 -7.71 3.61
N TYR A 67 -6.26 -6.73 3.59
CA TYR A 67 -5.92 -5.40 3.09
C TYR A 67 -6.54 -4.34 3.98
N ARG A 68 -6.00 -3.13 3.87
CA ARG A 68 -6.64 -1.92 4.39
C ARG A 68 -6.27 -0.78 3.46
N LEU A 69 -7.11 0.26 3.43
CA LEU A 69 -6.91 1.35 2.51
C LEU A 69 -7.29 2.69 3.15
N GLU A 70 -6.80 3.76 2.54
CA GLU A 70 -7.16 5.11 2.91
C GLU A 70 -7.40 5.89 1.63
N ILE A 71 -8.58 6.50 1.51
CA ILE A 71 -8.92 7.33 0.36
C ILE A 71 -8.30 8.70 0.56
N THR A 72 -7.51 9.15 -0.39
CA THR A 72 -6.87 10.46 -0.30
C THR A 72 -6.42 10.91 -1.67
N THR A 73 -6.56 12.19 -1.96
CA THR A 73 -6.01 12.76 -3.18
C THR A 73 -4.50 13.01 -3.05
N ALA A 74 -3.99 13.04 -1.83
CA ALA A 74 -2.55 13.17 -1.58
C ALA A 74 -1.88 11.80 -1.57
N TYR A 75 -2.25 10.94 -2.53
CA TYR A 75 -1.83 9.54 -2.54
C TYR A 75 -0.32 9.37 -2.62
N HIS A 76 0.36 10.20 -3.39
CA HIS A 76 1.80 10.05 -3.55
C HIS A 76 2.55 10.40 -2.26
N THR A 77 2.20 11.54 -1.66
CA THR A 77 2.80 11.95 -0.39
C THR A 77 2.52 10.91 0.70
N ARG A 78 1.27 10.44 0.75
CA ARG A 78 0.87 9.46 1.75
C ARG A 78 1.58 8.12 1.55
N TYR A 79 1.74 7.72 0.28
CA TYR A 79 2.46 6.50 -0.08
C TYR A 79 3.92 6.55 0.41
N LEU A 80 4.61 7.64 0.12
CA LEU A 80 5.99 7.80 0.56
C LEU A 80 6.08 7.83 2.09
N GLU A 81 5.13 8.50 2.73
CA GLU A 81 5.10 8.57 4.18
C GLU A 81 4.96 7.18 4.81
N LEU A 82 4.07 6.36 4.27
CA LEU A 82 3.88 5.00 4.76
C LEU A 82 5.14 4.16 4.56
N LEU A 83 5.79 4.29 3.40
CA LEU A 83 7.04 3.57 3.15
C LEU A 83 8.13 3.99 4.11
N MET A 84 8.26 5.29 4.36
CA MET A 84 9.29 5.81 5.25
C MET A 84 9.06 5.37 6.70
N VAL A 85 7.81 5.37 7.13
CA VAL A 85 7.47 4.90 8.48
C VAL A 85 7.78 3.41 8.61
N TYR A 86 7.43 2.62 7.60
CA TYR A 86 7.73 1.19 7.65
C TYR A 86 9.24 0.96 7.71
N HIS A 87 9.98 1.70 6.90
CA HIS A 87 11.44 1.56 6.88
C HIS A 87 12.04 1.96 8.24
N ALA A 88 11.51 3.00 8.86
CA ALA A 88 11.98 3.41 10.18
C ALA A 88 11.71 2.34 11.23
N ASP A 89 10.56 1.66 11.13
CA ASP A 89 10.18 0.63 12.09
C ASP A 89 10.94 -0.69 11.89
N HIS A 90 11.30 -1.02 10.66
CA HIS A 90 11.78 -2.36 10.32
C HIS A 90 13.15 -2.37 9.65
N ALA A 91 13.73 -1.22 9.34
CA ALA A 91 15.01 -1.08 8.66
C ALA A 91 15.02 -1.71 7.26
N ARG A 92 13.84 -1.88 6.66
CA ARG A 92 13.66 -2.40 5.31
C ARG A 92 12.29 -2.01 4.80
N LEU A 93 12.05 -2.19 3.51
CA LEU A 93 10.71 -2.03 2.94
C LEU A 93 9.94 -3.34 3.07
N PRO A 94 8.60 -3.30 2.90
CA PRO A 94 7.83 -4.55 2.91
C PRO A 94 8.34 -5.51 1.86
N THR A 95 8.16 -6.80 2.10
CA THR A 95 8.77 -7.87 1.30
C THR A 95 8.49 -7.75 -0.19
N HIS A 96 7.28 -7.35 -0.56
CA HIS A 96 6.89 -7.30 -1.97
C HIS A 96 7.05 -5.93 -2.60
N ASN A 97 7.51 -4.95 -1.87
CA ASN A 97 7.81 -3.64 -2.45
C ASN A 97 9.19 -3.66 -3.09
N GLU A 98 9.27 -3.10 -4.28
CA GLU A 98 10.58 -2.92 -4.89
C GLU A 98 11.34 -1.82 -4.18
N PRO A 99 12.67 -1.91 -4.15
CA PRO A 99 13.46 -0.85 -3.55
C PRO A 99 13.15 0.49 -4.21
N MET A 100 13.00 1.51 -3.38
CA MET A 100 12.75 2.86 -3.85
C MET A 100 14.07 3.62 -3.83
N PRO A 101 14.66 3.91 -4.99
CA PRO A 101 15.94 4.61 -5.01
C PRO A 101 15.91 5.92 -4.25
N THR A 102 14.80 6.63 -4.31
CA THR A 102 14.68 7.91 -3.61
C THR A 102 14.68 7.76 -2.11
N LEU A 103 14.19 6.63 -1.58
CA LEU A 103 14.23 6.40 -0.14
C LEU A 103 15.65 6.09 0.32
N GLY A 104 16.36 5.28 -0.46
CA GLY A 104 17.74 4.93 -0.12
C GLY A 104 18.69 6.07 -0.33
N ARG A 105 18.28 7.10 -1.03
CA ARG A 105 19.13 8.20 -1.38
C ARG A 105 18.50 9.52 -0.98
N LEU A 106 18.25 9.64 0.26
CA LEU A 106 17.77 10.91 0.76
C LEU A 106 18.81 11.99 0.61
N SER A 107 20.10 11.62 0.54
CA SER A 107 21.11 12.57 0.16
C SER A 107 20.98 12.80 -1.35
N PRO A 108 21.20 13.95 -1.70
CA PRO A 108 21.12 14.24 -3.10
C PRO A 108 22.33 13.74 -3.82
N LEU A 109 22.69 13.32 -3.67
CA LEU A 109 23.43 12.94 -4.43
C LEU A 109 23.46 12.67 -4.74
N GLY A 110 22.95 12.51 -4.03
CA GLY A 110 22.64 12.23 -4.86
C GLY A 110 22.68 12.05 -4.82
#